data_ae455fc0cff502de5668f41a75c8ebcb
#
_entry.id   ae455fc0cff502de5668f41a75c8ebcb
#
_cell.length_a   1.000
_cell.length_b   1.000
_cell.length_c   1.000
_cell.angle_alpha   90.00
_cell.angle_beta   90.00
_cell.angle_gamma   90.00
#
_symmetry.space_group_name_H-M   'P 1'
#
loop_
_entity.id
_entity.type
_entity.pdbx_description
1 polymer ?
#
loop_
_entity_poly.entity_id
_entity_poly.type
_entity_poly.pdbx_seq_one_letter_code
_entity_poly.pdbx_strand_id
1 'polypeptide(L)'
;MRRPRRRLIAALVVTAALVVVPALAYAATTISISGATASFPLIELLTNRYHNLKSGKVVFKVSQGGASVGISDAAAGKVSIGDSSRPPAATDPTGLVFYPIAKYFVCVVTNPANPVANLTAAQVAQIFTGKVRNWSQVSGATATGPIDVYSRTSVAGVLTTFQNTLLGGSKVSSVATQEASEGLMQNAVKKDPSAIGFLSDYFALAKGISTVGYNGTGCSVANVVAGTYLGVSDFYEVTKGPASGPVEAFIYWVQSSAAAKKIIQSNWIPLGKIEPAVQG
;
A
#
# COMPACT_ATOMS: atom_id res chain seq x y z
N MET A 1 67.11 -21.37 -76.34
CA MET A 1 66.53 -22.05 -75.20
C MET A 1 66.23 -21.02 -74.08
N ARG A 2 64.99 -20.58 -73.92
CA ARG A 2 64.57 -19.59 -72.88
C ARG A 2 63.82 -20.35 -71.78
N ARG A 3 64.31 -20.27 -70.49
CA ARG A 3 63.69 -20.84 -69.29
C ARG A 3 62.56 -19.96 -68.81
N PRO A 4 61.40 -20.48 -68.43
CA PRO A 4 60.30 -19.67 -67.88
C PRO A 4 60.57 -19.34 -66.39
N ARG A 5 60.36 -18.08 -66.04
CA ARG A 5 60.38 -17.57 -64.65
C ARG A 5 59.05 -17.94 -63.96
N ARG A 6 59.12 -18.81 -62.93
CA ARG A 6 58.02 -19.06 -62.04
C ARG A 6 57.79 -17.85 -61.07
N ARG A 7 56.64 -17.21 -61.17
CA ARG A 7 56.24 -16.21 -60.22
C ARG A 7 55.60 -16.93 -59.05
N LEU A 8 56.19 -16.84 -57.85
CA LEU A 8 55.52 -17.23 -56.56
C LEU A 8 54.55 -16.14 -56.20
N ILE A 9 53.25 -16.50 -56.10
CA ILE A 9 52.22 -15.68 -55.55
C ILE A 9 52.12 -16.06 -54.05
N ALA A 10 52.61 -15.16 -53.18
CA ALA A 10 52.43 -15.30 -51.75
C ALA A 10 50.95 -14.91 -51.36
N ALA A 11 50.17 -15.88 -50.97
CA ALA A 11 48.83 -15.65 -50.45
C ALA A 11 48.90 -15.17 -48.97
N LEU A 12 48.55 -13.92 -48.73
CA LEU A 12 48.46 -13.33 -47.40
C LEU A 12 47.17 -13.82 -46.76
N VAL A 13 47.19 -14.74 -45.80
CA VAL A 13 46.04 -15.16 -44.99
C VAL A 13 45.91 -14.17 -43.84
N VAL A 14 44.91 -13.27 -43.92
CA VAL A 14 44.53 -12.38 -42.84
C VAL A 14 43.56 -13.14 -41.91
N THR A 15 44.09 -13.62 -40.81
CA THR A 15 43.28 -14.20 -39.72
C THR A 15 42.65 -13.08 -38.93
N ALA A 16 41.34 -12.83 -39.15
CA ALA A 16 40.56 -11.93 -38.32
C ALA A 16 40.26 -12.62 -36.95
N ALA A 17 40.98 -12.19 -35.92
CA ALA A 17 40.67 -12.61 -34.55
C ALA A 17 39.34 -11.97 -34.11
N LEU A 18 38.27 -12.75 -34.01
CA LEU A 18 37.01 -12.32 -33.38
C LEU A 18 37.28 -12.14 -31.87
N VAL A 19 37.38 -10.91 -31.43
CA VAL A 19 37.40 -10.58 -30.00
C VAL A 19 35.96 -10.75 -29.49
N VAL A 20 35.64 -11.90 -28.90
CA VAL A 20 34.41 -12.13 -28.17
C VAL A 20 34.53 -11.37 -26.84
N VAL A 21 33.99 -10.15 -26.80
CA VAL A 21 33.81 -9.41 -25.53
C VAL A 21 32.68 -10.10 -24.77
N PRO A 22 32.96 -10.72 -23.61
CA PRO A 22 31.87 -11.29 -22.81
C PRO A 22 30.94 -10.14 -22.40
N ALA A 23 29.66 -10.20 -22.81
CA ALA A 23 28.62 -9.33 -22.29
C ALA A 23 28.48 -9.68 -20.79
N LEU A 24 29.04 -8.84 -19.92
CA LEU A 24 28.78 -8.90 -18.49
C LEU A 24 27.28 -8.69 -18.31
N ALA A 25 26.53 -9.78 -18.19
CA ALA A 25 25.15 -9.76 -17.78
C ALA A 25 25.12 -9.23 -16.34
N TYR A 26 24.88 -7.94 -16.16
CA TYR A 26 24.63 -7.37 -14.85
C TYR A 26 23.36 -8.05 -14.29
N ALA A 27 23.52 -8.84 -13.24
CA ALA A 27 22.41 -9.43 -12.53
C ALA A 27 21.47 -8.30 -12.05
N ALA A 28 20.17 -8.44 -12.33
CA ALA A 28 19.20 -7.46 -11.88
C ALA A 28 19.19 -7.37 -10.35
N THR A 29 19.17 -6.16 -9.83
CA THR A 29 19.02 -5.93 -8.39
C THR A 29 17.60 -6.26 -7.96
N THR A 30 17.44 -7.16 -7.00
CA THR A 30 16.11 -7.50 -6.44
C THR A 30 15.86 -6.66 -5.19
N ILE A 31 14.71 -5.96 -5.14
CA ILE A 31 14.18 -5.31 -3.95
C ILE A 31 12.96 -6.11 -3.50
N SER A 32 13.01 -6.64 -2.28
CA SER A 32 11.90 -7.37 -1.67
C SER A 32 11.09 -6.44 -0.79
N ILE A 33 9.75 -6.51 -0.91
CA ILE A 33 8.79 -5.71 -0.14
C ILE A 33 7.76 -6.64 0.48
N SER A 34 7.43 -6.47 1.75
CA SER A 34 6.30 -7.14 2.39
C SER A 34 5.52 -6.19 3.27
N GLY A 35 4.21 -6.39 3.43
CA GLY A 35 3.47 -5.60 4.40
C GLY A 35 2.01 -5.32 4.09
N ALA A 36 1.64 -4.05 4.17
CA ALA A 36 0.26 -3.60 4.20
C ALA A 36 -0.54 -3.96 2.94
N THR A 37 -1.73 -4.49 3.14
CA THR A 37 -2.63 -4.83 2.03
C THR A 37 -3.35 -3.60 1.46
N ALA A 38 -3.39 -2.50 2.21
CA ALA A 38 -4.02 -1.25 1.78
C ALA A 38 -3.18 -0.49 0.75
N SER A 39 -1.86 -0.48 0.91
CA SER A 39 -0.91 0.15 -0.01
C SER A 39 -0.54 -0.74 -1.20
N PHE A 40 -0.82 -2.05 -1.13
CA PHE A 40 -0.41 -3.02 -2.14
C PHE A 40 -0.73 -2.60 -3.58
N PRO A 41 -1.95 -2.09 -3.93
CA PRO A 41 -2.23 -1.64 -5.29
C PRO A 41 -1.34 -0.46 -5.73
N LEU A 42 -1.02 0.46 -4.80
CA LEU A 42 -0.10 1.57 -5.07
C LEU A 42 1.33 1.06 -5.31
N ILE A 43 1.80 0.17 -4.42
CA ILE A 43 3.16 -0.40 -4.52
C ILE A 43 3.34 -1.17 -5.82
N GLU A 44 2.35 -1.95 -6.27
CA GLU A 44 2.41 -2.61 -7.59
C GLU A 44 2.57 -1.63 -8.74
N LEU A 45 1.80 -0.53 -8.75
CA LEU A 45 1.90 0.49 -9.79
C LEU A 45 3.27 1.19 -9.77
N LEU A 46 3.78 1.55 -8.59
CA LEU A 46 5.05 2.23 -8.43
C LEU A 46 6.23 1.32 -8.81
N THR A 47 6.24 0.08 -8.34
CA THR A 47 7.31 -0.90 -8.62
C THR A 47 7.35 -1.28 -10.10
N ASN A 48 6.20 -1.51 -10.73
CA ASN A 48 6.10 -1.77 -12.17
C ASN A 48 6.62 -0.58 -12.99
N ARG A 49 6.27 0.66 -12.62
CA ARG A 49 6.76 1.84 -13.31
C ARG A 49 8.26 2.02 -13.13
N TYR A 50 8.79 1.81 -11.92
CA TYR A 50 10.22 1.94 -11.66
C TYR A 50 11.04 0.85 -12.36
N HIS A 51 10.56 -0.40 -12.37
CA HIS A 51 11.14 -1.51 -13.11
C HIS A 51 11.33 -1.15 -14.60
N ASN A 52 10.27 -0.64 -15.24
CA ASN A 52 10.30 -0.21 -16.63
C ASN A 52 11.25 0.98 -16.85
N LEU A 53 11.27 1.94 -15.92
CA LEU A 53 12.20 3.08 -15.97
C LEU A 53 13.66 2.64 -15.90
N LYS A 54 13.96 1.59 -15.16
CA LYS A 54 15.32 1.01 -15.02
C LYS A 54 15.64 -0.05 -16.07
N SER A 55 14.81 -0.19 -17.12
CA SER A 55 14.98 -1.18 -18.19
C SER A 55 15.22 -2.60 -17.68
N GLY A 56 14.47 -3.00 -16.64
CA GLY A 56 14.55 -4.33 -16.03
C GLY A 56 15.74 -4.56 -15.10
N LYS A 57 16.63 -3.59 -14.90
CA LYS A 57 17.80 -3.72 -14.01
C LYS A 57 17.44 -3.77 -12.52
N VAL A 58 16.23 -3.35 -12.15
CA VAL A 58 15.67 -3.49 -10.79
C VAL A 58 14.41 -4.32 -10.88
N VAL A 59 14.35 -5.39 -10.10
CA VAL A 59 13.22 -6.32 -10.00
C VAL A 59 12.65 -6.25 -8.61
N PHE A 60 11.33 -6.30 -8.49
CA PHE A 60 10.64 -6.27 -7.20
C PHE A 60 9.98 -7.62 -6.90
N LYS A 61 10.02 -8.03 -5.62
CA LYS A 61 9.24 -9.13 -5.07
C LYS A 61 8.35 -8.55 -4.00
N VAL A 62 7.06 -8.41 -4.29
CA VAL A 62 6.08 -7.79 -3.38
C VAL A 62 5.17 -8.87 -2.81
N SER A 63 4.96 -8.83 -1.49
CA SER A 63 4.07 -9.75 -0.77
C SER A 63 3.21 -9.01 0.25
N GLN A 64 2.04 -9.56 0.54
CA GLN A 64 1.09 -9.01 1.50
C GLN A 64 1.16 -9.80 2.82
N GLY A 65 0.92 -9.11 3.95
CA GLY A 65 0.90 -9.75 5.27
C GLY A 65 0.28 -8.87 6.35
N GLY A 66 0.08 -7.58 6.04
CA GLY A 66 -0.32 -6.54 6.98
C GLY A 66 0.86 -5.70 7.44
N ALA A 67 0.59 -4.48 7.90
CA ALA A 67 1.62 -3.48 8.26
C ALA A 67 2.60 -4.00 9.33
N SER A 68 2.10 -4.65 10.37
CA SER A 68 2.97 -5.17 11.45
C SER A 68 3.88 -6.31 10.97
N VAL A 69 3.44 -7.10 9.97
CA VAL A 69 4.27 -8.12 9.33
C VAL A 69 5.39 -7.46 8.53
N GLY A 70 5.07 -6.45 7.70
CA GLY A 70 6.08 -5.71 6.94
C GLY A 70 7.13 -5.04 7.83
N ILE A 71 6.70 -4.38 8.90
CA ILE A 71 7.59 -3.77 9.90
C ILE A 71 8.50 -4.84 10.54
N SER A 72 7.95 -5.98 10.96
CA SER A 72 8.72 -7.08 11.55
C SER A 72 9.71 -7.71 10.57
N ASP A 73 9.31 -7.91 9.32
CA ASP A 73 10.16 -8.47 8.28
C ASP A 73 11.32 -7.53 7.92
N ALA A 74 11.07 -6.20 7.88
CA ALA A 74 12.13 -5.20 7.69
C ALA A 74 13.12 -5.22 8.88
N ALA A 75 12.61 -5.22 10.11
CA ALA A 75 13.44 -5.29 11.31
C ALA A 75 14.34 -6.53 11.34
N ALA A 76 13.79 -7.67 10.94
CA ALA A 76 14.51 -8.94 10.86
C ALA A 76 15.45 -9.03 9.64
N GLY A 77 15.43 -8.06 8.72
CA GLY A 77 16.21 -8.10 7.48
C GLY A 77 15.75 -9.16 6.48
N LYS A 78 14.52 -9.66 6.60
CA LYS A 78 13.94 -10.64 5.67
C LYS A 78 13.53 -10.01 4.34
N VAL A 79 13.20 -8.72 4.36
CA VAL A 79 12.88 -7.92 3.18
C VAL A 79 13.72 -6.64 3.15
N SER A 80 13.87 -6.08 1.96
CA SER A 80 14.56 -4.80 1.77
C SER A 80 13.73 -3.63 2.31
N ILE A 81 12.40 -3.75 2.19
CA ILE A 81 11.43 -2.72 2.58
C ILE A 81 10.23 -3.41 3.24
N GLY A 82 9.84 -2.93 4.42
CA GLY A 82 8.54 -3.22 5.01
C GLY A 82 7.54 -2.15 4.60
N ASP A 83 6.36 -2.53 4.15
CA ASP A 83 5.32 -1.59 3.76
C ASP A 83 4.29 -1.44 4.88
N SER A 84 4.01 -0.21 5.31
CA SER A 84 3.13 0.08 6.43
C SER A 84 2.03 1.09 6.09
N SER A 85 0.82 0.81 6.55
CA SER A 85 -0.34 1.73 6.54
C SER A 85 -0.62 2.32 7.93
N ARG A 86 0.38 2.43 8.77
CA ARG A 86 0.34 3.11 10.05
C ARG A 86 1.68 3.77 10.36
N PRO A 87 1.70 4.85 11.14
CA PRO A 87 2.95 5.43 11.63
C PRO A 87 3.69 4.47 12.57
N PRO A 88 4.96 4.77 12.90
CA PRO A 88 5.71 4.04 13.91
C PRO A 88 4.96 4.05 15.25
N ALA A 89 5.13 2.99 16.02
CA ALA A 89 4.58 2.82 17.36
C ALA A 89 5.70 2.45 18.35
N ALA A 90 5.56 2.83 19.61
CA ALA A 90 6.54 2.53 20.65
C ALA A 90 6.79 1.01 20.86
N THR A 91 5.89 0.16 20.36
CA THR A 91 6.01 -1.29 20.39
C THR A 91 6.73 -1.87 19.19
N ASP A 92 7.07 -1.08 18.19
CA ASP A 92 7.82 -1.55 17.03
C ASP A 92 9.29 -1.80 17.39
N PRO A 93 9.97 -2.71 16.66
CA PRO A 93 11.41 -2.91 16.85
C PRO A 93 12.19 -1.62 16.63
N THR A 94 13.21 -1.37 17.43
CA THR A 94 14.06 -0.18 17.35
C THR A 94 14.96 -0.20 16.10
N GLY A 95 15.43 0.98 15.70
CA GLY A 95 16.36 1.14 14.57
C GLY A 95 15.69 1.04 13.20
N LEU A 96 14.38 1.18 13.14
CA LEU A 96 13.63 1.30 11.89
C LEU A 96 13.50 2.75 11.45
N VAL A 97 13.44 2.97 10.15
CA VAL A 97 13.21 4.28 9.53
C VAL A 97 12.00 4.19 8.62
N PHE A 98 11.02 5.05 8.88
CA PHE A 98 9.74 5.12 8.18
C PHE A 98 9.76 6.30 7.20
N TYR A 99 9.61 6.01 5.92
CA TYR A 99 9.57 7.00 4.84
C TYR A 99 8.13 7.17 4.38
N PRO A 100 7.45 8.29 4.67
CA PRO A 100 6.10 8.51 4.17
C PRO A 100 6.13 8.67 2.64
N ILE A 101 5.17 8.04 1.96
CA ILE A 101 5.13 8.01 0.48
C ILE A 101 3.84 8.58 -0.11
N ALA A 102 2.72 8.44 0.57
CA ALA A 102 1.42 8.97 0.15
C ALA A 102 0.47 9.05 1.33
N LYS A 103 -0.54 9.93 1.26
CA LYS A 103 -1.66 9.89 2.20
C LYS A 103 -2.77 8.99 1.70
N TYR A 104 -3.43 8.33 2.62
CA TYR A 104 -4.66 7.57 2.41
C TYR A 104 -5.66 7.89 3.50
N PHE A 105 -6.90 7.46 3.34
CA PHE A 105 -7.92 7.62 4.37
C PHE A 105 -8.79 6.38 4.52
N VAL A 106 -9.41 6.23 5.68
CA VAL A 106 -10.25 5.08 6.04
C VAL A 106 -11.69 5.52 6.06
N CYS A 107 -12.54 4.85 5.28
CA CYS A 107 -13.99 5.06 5.27
C CYS A 107 -14.70 3.98 6.08
N VAL A 108 -15.71 4.35 6.83
CA VAL A 108 -16.76 3.42 7.23
C VAL A 108 -17.55 3.05 5.99
N VAL A 109 -17.86 1.77 5.83
CA VAL A 109 -18.53 1.25 4.64
C VAL A 109 -19.66 0.29 5.00
N THR A 110 -20.71 0.27 4.16
CA THR A 110 -21.81 -0.69 4.21
C THR A 110 -22.04 -1.33 2.85
N ASN A 111 -22.89 -2.36 2.84
CA ASN A 111 -23.40 -2.92 1.57
C ASN A 111 -24.32 -1.89 0.89
N PRO A 112 -24.31 -1.77 -0.43
CA PRO A 112 -25.22 -0.86 -1.15
C PRO A 112 -26.71 -1.11 -0.92
N ALA A 113 -27.10 -2.32 -0.51
CA ALA A 113 -28.48 -2.62 -0.12
C ALA A 113 -28.89 -1.99 1.23
N ASN A 114 -27.90 -1.55 2.02
CA ASN A 114 -28.10 -0.79 3.27
C ASN A 114 -27.33 0.54 3.21
N PRO A 115 -27.80 1.53 2.43
CA PRO A 115 -27.10 2.79 2.23
C PRO A 115 -27.32 3.72 3.43
N VAL A 116 -26.44 3.63 4.43
CA VAL A 116 -26.40 4.56 5.55
C VAL A 116 -25.66 5.82 5.13
N ALA A 117 -26.35 6.94 5.05
CA ALA A 117 -25.76 8.18 4.55
C ALA A 117 -24.69 8.76 5.50
N ASN A 118 -24.94 8.69 6.81
CA ASN A 118 -24.07 9.27 7.84
C ASN A 118 -24.24 8.56 9.18
N LEU A 119 -23.14 8.44 9.92
CA LEU A 119 -23.13 8.03 11.33
C LEU A 119 -22.37 9.07 12.15
N THR A 120 -22.87 9.36 13.36
CA THR A 120 -22.11 10.13 14.34
C THR A 120 -20.95 9.31 14.90
N ALA A 121 -19.92 9.95 15.44
CA ALA A 121 -18.82 9.26 16.11
C ALA A 121 -19.31 8.32 17.22
N ALA A 122 -20.35 8.73 17.97
CA ALA A 122 -20.95 7.90 19.00
C ALA A 122 -21.60 6.63 18.41
N GLN A 123 -22.34 6.74 17.31
CA GLN A 123 -22.94 5.58 16.63
C GLN A 123 -21.86 4.63 16.08
N VAL A 124 -20.84 5.17 15.41
CA VAL A 124 -19.69 4.35 14.93
C VAL A 124 -19.05 3.61 16.11
N ALA A 125 -18.74 4.32 17.19
CA ALA A 125 -18.15 3.71 18.38
C ALA A 125 -19.07 2.63 19.01
N GLN A 126 -20.37 2.88 19.13
CA GLN A 126 -21.33 1.91 19.71
C GLN A 126 -21.46 0.65 18.86
N ILE A 127 -21.50 0.79 17.54
CA ILE A 127 -21.57 -0.35 16.61
C ILE A 127 -20.27 -1.17 16.68
N PHE A 128 -19.14 -0.55 16.44
CA PHE A 128 -17.86 -1.27 16.34
C PHE A 128 -17.36 -1.81 17.70
N THR A 129 -17.79 -1.24 18.82
CA THR A 129 -17.52 -1.83 20.16
C THR A 129 -18.56 -2.90 20.57
N GLY A 130 -19.58 -3.18 19.74
CA GLY A 130 -20.60 -4.20 19.95
C GLY A 130 -21.69 -3.82 20.95
N LYS A 131 -21.84 -2.54 21.28
CA LYS A 131 -22.94 -2.03 22.15
C LYS A 131 -24.26 -1.93 21.40
N VAL A 132 -24.23 -1.56 20.13
CA VAL A 132 -25.35 -1.57 19.19
C VAL A 132 -25.15 -2.73 18.23
N ARG A 133 -26.14 -3.63 18.14
CA ARG A 133 -26.07 -4.88 17.38
C ARG A 133 -27.21 -5.10 16.40
N ASN A 134 -28.10 -4.13 16.28
CA ASN A 134 -29.26 -4.21 15.40
C ASN A 134 -29.42 -2.89 14.64
N TRP A 135 -29.63 -2.97 13.33
CA TRP A 135 -29.82 -1.80 12.48
C TRP A 135 -31.03 -0.95 12.88
N SER A 136 -32.10 -1.55 13.44
CA SER A 136 -33.27 -0.79 13.95
C SER A 136 -32.93 0.16 15.11
N GLN A 137 -31.76 0.00 15.75
CA GLN A 137 -31.27 0.90 16.81
C GLN A 137 -30.46 2.08 16.24
N VAL A 138 -30.18 2.08 14.93
CA VAL A 138 -29.35 3.09 14.26
C VAL A 138 -30.24 4.08 13.53
N SER A 139 -30.33 5.30 14.04
CA SER A 139 -31.05 6.36 13.35
C SER A 139 -30.47 6.65 11.98
N GLY A 140 -31.32 6.65 10.94
CA GLY A 140 -30.92 6.85 9.55
C GLY A 140 -30.54 5.56 8.79
N ALA A 141 -30.53 4.38 9.44
CA ALA A 141 -30.42 3.11 8.73
C ALA A 141 -31.75 2.75 8.07
N THR A 142 -31.67 2.14 6.89
CA THR A 142 -32.83 1.58 6.17
C THR A 142 -33.01 0.09 6.45
N ALA A 143 -31.93 -0.60 6.79
CA ALA A 143 -31.95 -2.00 7.18
C ALA A 143 -32.56 -2.21 8.58
N THR A 144 -33.04 -3.41 8.79
CA THR A 144 -33.46 -3.92 10.09
C THR A 144 -32.78 -5.26 10.35
N GLY A 145 -32.75 -5.73 11.60
CA GLY A 145 -32.09 -6.98 11.94
C GLY A 145 -30.64 -6.79 12.42
N PRO A 146 -29.89 -7.89 12.58
CA PRO A 146 -28.53 -7.87 13.12
C PRO A 146 -27.60 -6.99 12.29
N ILE A 147 -26.58 -6.44 12.95
CA ILE A 147 -25.44 -5.77 12.32
C ILE A 147 -24.28 -6.75 12.26
N ASP A 148 -23.84 -7.09 11.06
CA ASP A 148 -22.66 -7.91 10.85
C ASP A 148 -21.42 -7.00 10.72
N VAL A 149 -20.67 -6.92 11.83
CA VAL A 149 -19.49 -6.06 11.92
C VAL A 149 -18.28 -6.78 11.38
N TYR A 150 -17.66 -6.21 10.34
CA TYR A 150 -16.40 -6.69 9.78
C TYR A 150 -15.25 -5.82 10.26
N SER A 151 -14.15 -6.48 10.62
CA SER A 151 -12.91 -5.88 11.08
C SER A 151 -11.72 -6.44 10.31
N ARG A 152 -10.56 -5.89 10.56
CA ARG A 152 -9.29 -6.41 10.08
C ARG A 152 -8.56 -7.15 11.21
N THR A 153 -7.69 -8.08 10.83
CA THR A 153 -6.78 -8.74 11.78
C THR A 153 -5.86 -7.71 12.45
N SER A 154 -5.34 -8.03 13.64
CA SER A 154 -4.52 -7.14 14.47
C SER A 154 -3.24 -6.63 13.81
N VAL A 155 -2.75 -7.33 12.76
CA VAL A 155 -1.55 -6.92 12.00
C VAL A 155 -1.81 -5.82 10.97
N ALA A 156 -3.09 -5.47 10.72
CA ALA A 156 -3.46 -4.48 9.73
C ALA A 156 -3.30 -3.04 10.26
N GLY A 157 -2.49 -2.23 9.58
CA GLY A 157 -2.33 -0.82 9.94
C GLY A 157 -3.61 0.00 9.77
N VAL A 158 -4.47 -0.34 8.81
CA VAL A 158 -5.78 0.30 8.62
C VAL A 158 -6.68 0.13 9.85
N LEU A 159 -6.62 -1.02 10.55
CA LEU A 159 -7.32 -1.19 11.84
C LEU A 159 -6.79 -0.20 12.88
N THR A 160 -5.47 -0.04 12.97
CA THR A 160 -4.86 0.93 13.89
C THR A 160 -5.32 2.36 13.56
N THR A 161 -5.27 2.74 12.29
CA THR A 161 -5.74 4.06 11.84
C THR A 161 -7.22 4.25 12.18
N PHE A 162 -8.09 3.28 11.86
CA PHE A 162 -9.51 3.34 12.17
C PHE A 162 -9.77 3.53 13.68
N GLN A 163 -9.13 2.73 14.52
CA GLN A 163 -9.28 2.83 15.98
C GLN A 163 -8.83 4.18 16.52
N ASN A 164 -7.70 4.69 16.05
CA ASN A 164 -7.14 5.94 16.56
C ASN A 164 -7.91 7.17 16.09
N THR A 165 -8.40 7.17 14.84
CA THR A 165 -8.98 8.37 14.22
C THR A 165 -10.52 8.41 14.28
N LEU A 166 -11.19 7.27 14.08
CA LEU A 166 -12.65 7.21 13.98
C LEU A 166 -13.33 6.54 15.19
N LEU A 167 -12.58 5.77 16.00
CA LEU A 167 -13.08 5.18 17.25
C LEU A 167 -12.55 5.87 18.52
N GLY A 168 -11.83 6.99 18.39
CA GLY A 168 -11.29 7.71 19.54
C GLY A 168 -10.37 6.86 20.43
N GLY A 169 -9.62 5.93 19.85
CA GLY A 169 -8.73 5.01 20.55
C GLY A 169 -9.41 3.72 21.08
N SER A 170 -10.73 3.60 20.94
CA SER A 170 -11.44 2.37 21.34
C SER A 170 -11.07 1.20 20.45
N LYS A 171 -11.15 -0.03 21.00
CA LYS A 171 -10.92 -1.25 20.23
C LYS A 171 -12.20 -1.75 19.57
N VAL A 172 -12.08 -2.27 18.36
CA VAL A 172 -13.17 -3.02 17.73
C VAL A 172 -13.46 -4.26 18.56
N SER A 173 -14.73 -4.58 18.71
CA SER A 173 -15.21 -5.76 19.46
C SER A 173 -14.59 -7.05 18.92
N SER A 174 -14.23 -7.95 19.84
CA SER A 174 -13.67 -9.27 19.47
C SER A 174 -14.66 -10.20 18.77
N VAL A 175 -15.97 -9.88 18.81
CA VAL A 175 -17.00 -10.64 18.08
C VAL A 175 -17.13 -10.23 16.61
N ALA A 176 -16.47 -9.15 16.18
CA ALA A 176 -16.45 -8.76 14.78
C ALA A 176 -15.72 -9.80 13.93
N THR A 177 -16.27 -10.10 12.76
CA THR A 177 -15.61 -11.00 11.78
C THR A 177 -14.34 -10.35 11.26
N GLN A 178 -13.21 -11.07 11.38
CA GLN A 178 -11.91 -10.54 11.00
C GLN A 178 -11.50 -11.00 9.60
N GLU A 179 -11.13 -10.04 8.77
CA GLU A 179 -10.65 -10.28 7.42
C GLU A 179 -9.14 -10.00 7.30
N ALA A 180 -8.43 -10.90 6.64
CA ALA A 180 -6.97 -10.83 6.56
C ALA A 180 -6.45 -9.76 5.59
N SER A 181 -7.26 -9.32 4.61
CA SER A 181 -6.87 -8.31 3.61
C SER A 181 -7.99 -7.32 3.30
N GLU A 182 -7.64 -6.17 2.71
CA GLU A 182 -8.60 -5.18 2.21
C GLU A 182 -9.56 -5.80 1.19
N GLY A 183 -9.02 -6.60 0.26
CA GLY A 183 -9.84 -7.25 -0.77
C GLY A 183 -10.83 -8.27 -0.20
N LEU A 184 -10.44 -9.05 0.82
CA LEU A 184 -11.35 -9.98 1.50
C LEU A 184 -12.46 -9.21 2.22
N MET A 185 -12.10 -8.17 2.96
CA MET A 185 -13.09 -7.32 3.65
C MET A 185 -14.04 -6.62 2.67
N GLN A 186 -13.52 -6.09 1.58
CA GLN A 186 -14.36 -5.51 0.53
C GLN A 186 -15.36 -6.53 -0.02
N ASN A 187 -14.91 -7.75 -0.29
CA ASN A 187 -15.76 -8.83 -0.80
C ASN A 187 -16.81 -9.27 0.24
N ALA A 188 -16.45 -9.33 1.52
CA ALA A 188 -17.38 -9.65 2.60
C ALA A 188 -18.50 -8.60 2.68
N VAL A 189 -18.16 -7.31 2.72
CA VAL A 189 -19.13 -6.23 2.72
C VAL A 189 -20.01 -6.22 1.47
N LYS A 190 -19.46 -6.50 0.28
CA LYS A 190 -20.24 -6.58 -0.96
C LYS A 190 -21.30 -7.68 -0.96
N LYS A 191 -21.04 -8.78 -0.28
CA LYS A 191 -21.91 -9.98 -0.29
C LYS A 191 -22.97 -9.96 0.81
N ASP A 192 -22.76 -9.20 1.87
CA ASP A 192 -23.59 -9.20 3.06
C ASP A 192 -24.39 -7.90 3.19
N PRO A 193 -25.73 -7.92 2.97
CA PRO A 193 -26.58 -6.75 3.13
C PRO A 193 -26.63 -6.18 4.55
N SER A 194 -26.26 -6.96 5.57
CA SER A 194 -26.23 -6.53 6.98
C SER A 194 -24.87 -5.96 7.39
N ALA A 195 -23.89 -5.97 6.48
CA ALA A 195 -22.51 -5.62 6.77
C ALA A 195 -22.32 -4.14 7.11
N ILE A 196 -21.47 -3.91 8.09
CA ILE A 196 -20.71 -2.67 8.28
C ILE A 196 -19.23 -3.00 8.47
N GLY A 197 -18.35 -2.21 7.89
CA GLY A 197 -16.91 -2.38 8.01
C GLY A 197 -16.16 -1.06 7.80
N PHE A 198 -14.86 -1.15 7.61
CA PHE A 198 -14.03 0.00 7.26
C PHE A 198 -12.96 -0.44 6.25
N LEU A 199 -12.71 0.39 5.27
CA LEU A 199 -11.75 0.13 4.19
C LEU A 199 -10.91 1.38 3.92
N SER A 200 -9.69 1.19 3.44
CA SER A 200 -8.93 2.29 2.86
C SER A 200 -9.60 2.81 1.58
N ASP A 201 -9.36 4.05 1.25
CA ASP A 201 -9.96 4.82 0.15
C ASP A 201 -10.05 4.06 -1.18
N TYR A 202 -8.95 3.45 -1.63
CA TYR A 202 -8.92 2.67 -2.88
C TYR A 202 -9.98 1.58 -2.92
N PHE A 203 -10.17 0.87 -1.81
CA PHE A 203 -11.16 -0.21 -1.70
C PHE A 203 -12.56 0.29 -1.36
N ALA A 204 -12.66 1.36 -0.56
CA ALA A 204 -13.93 1.93 -0.12
C ALA A 204 -14.67 2.67 -1.25
N LEU A 205 -13.93 3.35 -2.14
CA LEU A 205 -14.51 4.11 -3.25
C LEU A 205 -14.78 3.24 -4.49
N ALA A 206 -14.49 1.95 -4.42
CA ALA A 206 -14.74 1.03 -5.52
C ALA A 206 -16.24 0.72 -5.70
N LYS A 207 -16.64 0.42 -6.93
CA LYS A 207 -18.02 0.04 -7.26
C LYS A 207 -18.50 -1.13 -6.39
N GLY A 208 -19.74 -1.03 -5.89
CA GLY A 208 -20.39 -2.06 -5.07
C GLY A 208 -20.09 -1.93 -3.57
N ILE A 209 -19.61 -0.80 -3.14
CA ILE A 209 -19.46 -0.39 -1.73
C ILE A 209 -20.20 0.93 -1.55
N SER A 210 -20.89 1.10 -0.41
CA SER A 210 -21.43 2.37 0.04
C SER A 210 -20.56 2.95 1.15
N THR A 211 -20.04 4.15 0.95
CA THR A 211 -19.32 4.87 2.00
C THR A 211 -20.29 5.60 2.92
N VAL A 212 -20.00 5.59 4.20
CA VAL A 212 -20.78 6.27 5.25
C VAL A 212 -20.08 7.57 5.63
N GLY A 213 -20.83 8.68 5.70
CA GLY A 213 -20.32 9.92 6.28
C GLY A 213 -20.04 9.76 7.77
N TYR A 214 -19.04 10.47 8.26
CA TYR A 214 -18.65 10.48 9.67
C TYR A 214 -18.86 11.87 10.26
N ASN A 215 -19.70 12.00 11.28
CA ASN A 215 -20.08 13.28 11.89
C ASN A 215 -20.51 14.36 10.87
N GLY A 216 -21.30 13.98 9.88
CA GLY A 216 -21.77 14.88 8.83
C GLY A 216 -20.76 15.15 7.70
N THR A 217 -19.54 14.60 7.77
CA THR A 217 -18.53 14.77 6.73
C THR A 217 -18.43 13.50 5.90
N GLY A 218 -18.66 13.61 4.60
CA GLY A 218 -18.54 12.47 3.67
C GLY A 218 -17.09 11.99 3.53
N CYS A 219 -16.90 10.67 3.40
CA CYS A 219 -15.61 10.07 3.12
C CYS A 219 -15.23 10.32 1.65
N SER A 220 -14.39 11.32 1.40
CA SER A 220 -14.01 11.73 0.05
C SER A 220 -12.64 12.41 0.02
N VAL A 221 -11.96 12.34 -1.12
CA VAL A 221 -10.69 13.04 -1.36
C VAL A 221 -10.84 14.55 -1.09
N ALA A 222 -11.94 15.16 -1.52
CA ALA A 222 -12.17 16.60 -1.32
C ALA A 222 -12.19 16.98 0.17
N ASN A 223 -12.89 16.22 1.01
CA ASN A 223 -12.98 16.49 2.45
C ASN A 223 -11.67 16.19 3.19
N VAL A 224 -10.89 15.22 2.71
CA VAL A 224 -9.54 14.95 3.24
C VAL A 224 -8.59 16.09 2.90
N VAL A 225 -8.58 16.55 1.66
CA VAL A 225 -7.74 17.70 1.23
C VAL A 225 -8.15 18.99 1.95
N ALA A 226 -9.44 19.17 2.21
CA ALA A 226 -9.95 20.31 3.00
C ALA A 226 -9.65 20.18 4.50
N GLY A 227 -9.11 19.04 4.97
CA GLY A 227 -8.82 18.79 6.40
C GLY A 227 -10.06 18.58 7.28
N THR A 228 -11.22 18.34 6.68
CA THR A 228 -12.49 18.17 7.40
C THR A 228 -12.82 16.72 7.73
N TYR A 229 -12.19 15.74 7.07
CA TYR A 229 -12.34 14.30 7.34
C TYR A 229 -11.19 13.77 8.20
N LEU A 230 -11.53 13.06 9.29
CA LEU A 230 -10.55 12.70 10.32
C LEU A 230 -9.82 11.36 10.09
N GLY A 231 -10.37 10.48 9.26
CA GLY A 231 -9.86 9.11 9.08
C GLY A 231 -8.60 9.03 8.22
N VAL A 232 -7.61 9.90 8.42
CA VAL A 232 -6.44 10.06 7.54
C VAL A 232 -5.17 9.50 8.17
N SER A 233 -4.31 8.88 7.35
CA SER A 233 -2.96 8.45 7.71
C SER A 233 -2.06 8.44 6.49
N ASP A 234 -0.79 8.06 6.67
CA ASP A 234 0.18 7.93 5.60
C ASP A 234 0.54 6.46 5.36
N PHE A 235 0.88 6.14 4.10
CA PHE A 235 1.63 4.94 3.77
C PHE A 235 3.12 5.20 3.93
N TYR A 236 3.83 4.21 4.45
CA TYR A 236 5.26 4.27 4.71
C TYR A 236 5.99 3.10 4.09
N GLU A 237 7.13 3.38 3.49
CA GLU A 237 8.18 2.40 3.26
C GLU A 237 9.10 2.37 4.49
N VAL A 238 9.35 1.18 5.03
CA VAL A 238 10.08 0.98 6.29
C VAL A 238 11.36 0.22 6.02
N THR A 239 12.50 0.73 6.48
CA THR A 239 13.79 0.07 6.35
C THR A 239 14.46 -0.14 7.71
N LYS A 240 15.35 -1.14 7.79
CA LYS A 240 16.24 -1.33 8.93
C LYS A 240 17.40 -0.34 8.83
N GLY A 241 17.36 0.69 9.64
CA GLY A 241 18.28 1.83 9.53
C GLY A 241 18.00 2.69 8.28
N PRO A 242 18.83 3.70 8.02
CA PRO A 242 18.69 4.55 6.84
C PRO A 242 18.73 3.75 5.53
N ALA A 243 17.83 4.07 4.61
CA ALA A 243 17.84 3.47 3.29
C ALA A 243 19.16 3.79 2.56
N SER A 244 19.63 2.86 1.76
CA SER A 244 20.87 3.02 1.00
C SER A 244 20.79 2.34 -0.37
N GLY A 245 21.62 2.80 -1.31
CA GLY A 245 21.78 2.20 -2.63
C GLY A 245 20.47 2.13 -3.44
N PRO A 246 20.13 0.98 -4.04
CA PRO A 246 18.94 0.83 -4.87
C PRO A 246 17.62 1.06 -4.11
N VAL A 247 17.56 0.73 -2.82
CA VAL A 247 16.38 0.95 -1.96
C VAL A 247 16.17 2.45 -1.74
N GLU A 248 17.22 3.18 -1.37
CA GLU A 248 17.18 4.64 -1.24
C GLU A 248 16.75 5.30 -2.55
N ALA A 249 17.34 4.88 -3.66
CA ALA A 249 17.02 5.43 -4.98
C ALA A 249 15.55 5.19 -5.37
N PHE A 250 14.96 4.05 -5.01
CA PHE A 250 13.54 3.78 -5.21
C PHE A 250 12.66 4.67 -4.32
N ILE A 251 12.90 4.71 -3.01
CA ILE A 251 12.13 5.52 -2.06
C ILE A 251 12.20 7.00 -2.45
N TYR A 252 13.39 7.51 -2.74
CA TYR A 252 13.57 8.88 -3.20
C TYR A 252 12.79 9.18 -4.50
N TRP A 253 12.81 8.24 -5.47
CA TRP A 253 12.03 8.38 -6.69
C TRP A 253 10.53 8.43 -6.40
N VAL A 254 10.02 7.60 -5.48
CA VAL A 254 8.60 7.62 -5.09
C VAL A 254 8.22 8.98 -4.52
N GLN A 255 9.04 9.54 -3.64
CA GLN A 255 8.79 10.82 -2.95
C GLN A 255 8.97 12.05 -3.85
N SER A 256 9.87 12.00 -4.85
CA SER A 256 10.32 13.20 -5.58
C SER A 256 9.88 13.27 -7.04
N SER A 257 9.63 12.13 -7.71
CA SER A 257 9.42 12.16 -9.16
C SER A 257 8.01 12.55 -9.57
N ALA A 258 7.89 13.33 -10.64
CA ALA A 258 6.60 13.66 -11.25
C ALA A 258 5.84 12.42 -11.73
N ALA A 259 6.56 11.37 -12.16
CA ALA A 259 5.95 10.11 -12.61
C ALA A 259 5.31 9.34 -11.46
N ALA A 260 5.98 9.25 -10.30
CA ALA A 260 5.41 8.64 -9.10
C ALA A 260 4.23 9.48 -8.57
N LYS A 261 4.38 10.81 -8.51
CA LYS A 261 3.31 11.71 -8.11
C LYS A 261 2.04 11.53 -8.95
N LYS A 262 2.18 11.37 -10.28
CA LYS A 262 1.04 11.12 -11.18
C LYS A 262 0.35 9.77 -10.88
N ILE A 263 1.11 8.74 -10.53
CA ILE A 263 0.57 7.44 -10.10
C ILE A 263 -0.21 7.59 -8.79
N ILE A 264 0.40 8.25 -7.79
CA ILE A 264 -0.24 8.48 -6.49
C ILE A 264 -1.54 9.26 -6.68
N GLN A 265 -1.54 10.32 -7.50
CA GLN A 265 -2.74 11.14 -7.78
C GLN A 265 -3.89 10.40 -8.46
N SER A 266 -3.65 9.21 -9.01
CA SER A 266 -4.74 8.48 -9.69
C SER A 266 -5.79 7.93 -8.72
N ASN A 267 -5.40 7.60 -7.49
CA ASN A 267 -6.31 7.04 -6.48
C ASN A 267 -5.96 7.41 -5.03
N TRP A 268 -4.86 8.11 -4.79
CA TRP A 268 -4.37 8.48 -3.46
C TRP A 268 -3.98 9.95 -3.43
N ILE A 269 -3.57 10.45 -2.26
CA ILE A 269 -3.21 11.85 -2.07
C ILE A 269 -1.68 11.96 -1.96
N PRO A 270 -1.03 12.67 -2.88
CA PRO A 270 0.41 12.90 -2.80
C PRO A 270 0.77 13.72 -1.57
N LEU A 271 1.96 13.46 -1.05
CA LEU A 271 2.58 14.36 -0.08
C LEU A 271 2.84 15.72 -0.75
N GLY A 272 2.60 16.81 -0.02
CA GLY A 272 2.80 18.17 -0.53
C GLY A 272 4.27 18.51 -0.79
N LYS A 273 5.17 17.88 -0.06
CA LYS A 273 6.63 17.96 -0.14
C LYS A 273 7.24 16.62 0.23
N ILE A 274 8.54 16.43 0.00
CA ILE A 274 9.27 15.30 0.57
C ILE A 274 9.23 15.47 2.09
N GLU A 275 8.55 14.56 2.77
CA GLU A 275 8.49 14.55 4.22
C GLU A 275 9.71 13.80 4.78
N PRO A 276 10.30 14.27 5.89
CA PRO A 276 11.44 13.59 6.49
C PRO A 276 11.03 12.20 6.97
N ALA A 277 11.98 11.28 6.96
CA ALA A 277 11.81 9.97 7.55
C ALA A 277 11.61 10.09 9.07
N VAL A 278 10.75 9.23 9.62
CA VAL A 278 10.45 9.15 11.04
C VAL A 278 11.21 7.95 11.63
N GLN A 279 11.90 8.19 12.75
CA GLN A 279 12.55 7.10 13.51
C GLN A 279 11.49 6.32 14.29
N GLY A 280 11.56 5.00 14.21
CA GLY A 280 10.71 4.08 14.97
C GLY A 280 11.42 3.55 16.23
#